data_5ca845c7749e97d94b0aa0450857c62e
#
_entry.id   5ca845c7749e97d94b0aa0450857c62e
#
_cell.length_a   1.000
_cell.length_b   1.000
_cell.length_c   1.000
_cell.angle_alpha   90.00
_cell.angle_beta   90.00
_cell.angle_gamma   90.00
#
_symmetry.space_group_name_H-M   'P 1'
#
loop_
_entity.id
_entity.type
_entity.pdbx_description
1 polymer ?
#
loop_
_entity_poly.entity_id
_entity_poly.type
_entity_poly.pdbx_seq_one_letter_code
_entity_poly.pdbx_strand_id
1 'polypeptide(L)'
;MDTVKSLFIIAESQIDARIIHTLLNCERYEHVYQVPVSNFANMSSVARTMRLKRSQCGEIDKIIVAFDADTEKKDVVNDRVATMRYLTNADYDDSMEVFCFVPNIEASLYPNGFPNKNGDVAELTDFMKKHIKELREVEIVKDMQSFIDEK
;
A
#
# COMPACT_ATOMS: atom_id res chain seq x y z
N MET A 1 -3.37 -27.55 -11.52
CA MET A 1 -3.31 -26.33 -12.36
C MET A 1 -3.20 -25.12 -11.46
N ASP A 2 -2.16 -24.35 -11.67
CA ASP A 2 -1.92 -23.17 -10.84
C ASP A 2 -2.88 -22.05 -11.22
N THR A 3 -3.60 -21.54 -10.21
CA THR A 3 -4.44 -20.37 -10.43
C THR A 3 -3.55 -19.12 -10.53
N VAL A 4 -3.92 -18.22 -11.44
CA VAL A 4 -3.26 -16.93 -11.58
C VAL A 4 -3.43 -16.13 -10.29
N LYS A 5 -2.32 -15.71 -9.72
CA LYS A 5 -2.35 -14.91 -8.49
C LYS A 5 -2.29 -13.44 -8.80
N SER A 6 -3.13 -12.67 -8.16
CA SER A 6 -3.20 -11.22 -8.37
C SER A 6 -3.19 -10.46 -7.05
N LEU A 7 -2.57 -9.28 -7.10
CA LEU A 7 -2.40 -8.38 -5.98
C LEU A 7 -2.89 -6.98 -6.36
N PHE A 8 -3.70 -6.38 -5.50
CA PHE A 8 -4.04 -4.96 -5.59
C PHE A 8 -3.23 -4.17 -4.58
N ILE A 9 -2.62 -3.09 -5.04
CA ILE A 9 -1.97 -2.09 -4.17
C ILE A 9 -2.79 -0.81 -4.31
N ILE A 10 -3.61 -0.54 -3.31
CA ILE A 10 -4.47 0.65 -3.28
C ILE A 10 -3.77 1.71 -2.43
N ALA A 11 -3.54 2.89 -3.00
CA ALA A 11 -2.84 3.97 -2.33
C ALA A 11 -3.41 5.34 -2.73
N GLU A 12 -2.97 6.39 -2.04
CA GLU A 12 -3.49 7.74 -2.23
C GLU A 12 -3.13 8.35 -3.58
N SER A 13 -2.06 7.85 -4.22
CA SER A 13 -1.65 8.33 -5.53
C SER A 13 -0.96 7.22 -6.32
N GLN A 14 -0.82 7.43 -7.62
CA GLN A 14 -0.10 6.52 -8.50
C GLN A 14 1.35 6.32 -8.04
N ILE A 15 2.00 7.40 -7.60
CA ILE A 15 3.39 7.33 -7.18
C ILE A 15 3.54 6.55 -5.87
N ASP A 16 2.62 6.71 -4.94
CA ASP A 16 2.62 5.93 -3.69
C ASP A 16 2.47 4.44 -3.98
N ALA A 17 1.53 4.07 -4.85
CA ALA A 17 1.34 2.67 -5.24
C ALA A 17 2.59 2.12 -5.92
N ARG A 18 3.25 2.91 -6.75
CA ARG A 18 4.49 2.53 -7.43
C ARG A 18 5.64 2.32 -6.45
N ILE A 19 5.77 3.18 -5.44
CA ILE A 19 6.78 3.03 -4.40
C ILE A 19 6.58 1.70 -3.68
N ILE A 20 5.37 1.40 -3.26
CA ILE A 20 5.05 0.15 -2.55
C ILE A 20 5.37 -1.06 -3.45
N HIS A 21 4.92 -1.02 -4.70
CA HIS A 21 5.18 -2.11 -5.64
C HIS A 21 6.69 -2.35 -5.83
N THR A 22 7.47 -1.28 -5.92
CA THR A 22 8.93 -1.37 -6.08
C THR A 22 9.60 -1.99 -4.86
N LEU A 23 9.13 -1.64 -3.66
CA LEU A 23 9.73 -2.13 -2.41
C LEU A 23 9.44 -3.61 -2.15
N LEU A 24 8.27 -4.08 -2.56
CA LEU A 24 7.85 -5.46 -2.28
C LEU A 24 8.41 -6.42 -3.33
N ASN A 25 8.68 -7.65 -2.87
CA ASN A 25 8.93 -8.75 -3.78
C ASN A 25 7.57 -9.36 -4.15
N CYS A 26 7.11 -9.10 -5.37
CA CYS A 26 5.80 -9.53 -5.85
C CYS A 26 5.90 -10.68 -6.86
N GLU A 27 7.01 -11.41 -6.89
CA GLU A 27 7.27 -12.45 -7.90
C GLU A 27 6.21 -13.54 -7.96
N ARG A 28 5.57 -13.86 -6.84
CA ARG A 28 4.53 -14.90 -6.78
C ARG A 28 3.21 -14.46 -7.43
N TYR A 29 3.07 -13.17 -7.74
CA TYR A 29 1.84 -12.63 -8.33
C TYR A 29 2.06 -12.36 -9.82
N GLU A 30 1.22 -12.96 -10.67
CA GLU A 30 1.30 -12.74 -12.11
C GLU A 30 0.78 -11.36 -12.50
N HIS A 31 -0.19 -10.86 -11.73
CA HIS A 31 -0.78 -9.55 -11.96
C HIS A 31 -0.69 -8.71 -10.70
N VAL A 32 -0.05 -7.56 -10.81
CA VAL A 32 0.00 -6.56 -9.73
C VAL A 32 -0.64 -5.28 -10.26
N TYR A 33 -1.73 -4.87 -9.62
CA TYR A 33 -2.47 -3.68 -10.02
C TYR A 33 -2.17 -2.54 -9.07
N GLN A 34 -1.70 -1.42 -9.61
CA GLN A 34 -1.52 -0.19 -8.86
C GLN A 34 -2.81 0.61 -8.98
N VAL A 35 -3.51 0.81 -7.87
CA VAL A 35 -4.84 1.41 -7.86
C VAL A 35 -4.80 2.70 -7.04
N PRO A 36 -4.58 3.86 -7.70
CA PRO A 36 -4.62 5.14 -6.99
C PRO A 36 -6.07 5.53 -6.71
N VAL A 37 -6.31 6.04 -5.51
CA VAL A 37 -7.62 6.56 -5.12
C VAL A 37 -7.44 8.01 -4.70
N SER A 38 -7.89 8.93 -5.52
CA SER A 38 -7.89 10.35 -5.18
C SER A 38 -8.86 10.61 -4.04
N ASN A 39 -8.56 11.63 -3.24
CA ASN A 39 -9.40 12.02 -2.12
C ASN A 39 -9.56 10.91 -1.07
N PHE A 40 -8.46 10.40 -0.60
CA PHE A 40 -8.42 9.32 0.40
C PHE A 40 -9.07 9.73 1.73
N ALA A 41 -9.22 11.05 1.97
CA ALA A 41 -9.95 11.56 3.12
C ALA A 41 -11.41 11.07 3.13
N ASN A 42 -11.99 10.84 1.95
CA ASN A 42 -13.27 10.16 1.83
C ASN A 42 -13.03 8.65 1.71
N MET A 43 -12.89 8.01 2.86
CA MET A 43 -12.51 6.59 2.93
C MET A 43 -13.54 5.66 2.26
N SER A 44 -14.78 6.10 2.11
CA SER A 44 -15.79 5.31 1.40
C SER A 44 -15.46 5.14 -0.08
N SER A 45 -14.69 6.07 -0.65
CA SER A 45 -14.22 5.97 -2.04
C SER A 45 -13.28 4.78 -2.23
N VAL A 46 -12.50 4.44 -1.21
CA VAL A 46 -11.60 3.28 -1.24
C VAL A 46 -12.40 2.00 -1.38
N ALA A 47 -13.41 1.83 -0.54
CA ALA A 47 -14.28 0.64 -0.58
C ALA A 47 -15.00 0.51 -1.92
N ARG A 48 -15.48 1.63 -2.45
CA ARG A 48 -16.17 1.65 -3.75
C ARG A 48 -15.23 1.25 -4.88
N THR A 49 -14.04 1.83 -4.90
CA THR A 49 -13.02 1.51 -5.91
C THR A 49 -12.64 0.05 -5.87
N MET A 50 -12.45 -0.50 -4.67
CA MET A 50 -12.12 -1.90 -4.48
C MET A 50 -13.20 -2.82 -5.05
N ARG A 51 -14.47 -2.54 -4.75
CA ARG A 51 -15.59 -3.33 -5.29
C ARG A 51 -15.65 -3.27 -6.81
N LEU A 52 -15.45 -2.09 -7.37
CA LEU A 52 -15.47 -1.90 -8.82
C LEU A 52 -14.32 -2.68 -9.48
N LYS A 53 -13.12 -2.60 -8.93
CA LYS A 53 -11.96 -3.31 -9.48
C LYS A 53 -12.13 -4.82 -9.38
N ARG A 54 -12.69 -5.33 -8.29
CA ARG A 54 -12.98 -6.76 -8.16
C ARG A 54 -13.93 -7.25 -9.25
N SER A 55 -14.96 -6.45 -9.57
CA SER A 55 -15.89 -6.84 -10.62
C SER A 55 -15.25 -6.81 -12.02
N GLN A 56 -14.25 -5.95 -12.24
CA GLN A 56 -13.54 -5.84 -13.52
C GLN A 56 -12.44 -6.89 -13.68
N CYS A 57 -11.73 -7.22 -12.62
CA CYS A 57 -10.53 -8.04 -12.67
C CYS A 57 -10.76 -9.49 -12.21
N GLY A 58 -11.95 -9.81 -11.73
CA GLY A 58 -12.26 -11.13 -11.20
C GLY A 58 -11.74 -11.32 -9.79
N GLU A 59 -11.33 -12.54 -9.47
CA GLU A 59 -10.86 -12.89 -8.13
C GLU A 59 -9.48 -12.29 -7.86
N ILE A 60 -9.34 -11.64 -6.70
CA ILE A 60 -8.10 -11.02 -6.26
C ILE A 60 -7.60 -11.74 -5.01
N ASP A 61 -6.36 -12.19 -5.05
CA ASP A 61 -5.79 -12.99 -3.96
C ASP A 61 -5.40 -12.17 -2.75
N LYS A 62 -4.80 -11.00 -2.97
CA LYS A 62 -4.39 -10.11 -1.87
C LYS A 62 -4.64 -8.65 -2.24
N ILE A 63 -5.03 -7.87 -1.25
CA ILE A 63 -5.28 -6.44 -1.38
C ILE A 63 -4.57 -5.70 -0.25
N ILE A 64 -3.68 -4.80 -0.62
CA ILE A 64 -3.05 -3.85 0.29
C ILE A 64 -3.80 -2.53 0.16
N VAL A 65 -4.25 -1.98 1.28
CA VAL A 65 -4.79 -0.61 1.34
C VAL A 65 -3.81 0.21 2.17
N ALA A 66 -3.12 1.16 1.55
CA ALA A 66 -2.06 1.94 2.20
C ALA A 66 -2.37 3.43 2.14
N PHE A 67 -2.18 4.11 3.24
CA PHE A 67 -2.44 5.55 3.32
C PHE A 67 -1.53 6.23 4.35
N ASP A 68 -1.42 7.56 4.24
CA ASP A 68 -0.65 8.37 5.17
C ASP A 68 -1.53 8.82 6.34
N ALA A 69 -0.98 8.74 7.55
CA ALA A 69 -1.70 9.22 8.73
C ALA A 69 -1.83 10.75 8.76
N ASP A 70 -0.84 11.45 8.21
CA ASP A 70 -0.72 12.91 8.25
C ASP A 70 -0.62 13.46 9.67
N THR A 71 -0.27 12.61 10.63
CA THR A 71 -0.09 12.96 12.04
C THR A 71 0.75 11.90 12.73
N GLU A 72 1.38 12.28 13.85
CA GLU A 72 2.08 11.34 14.72
C GLU A 72 1.29 11.02 15.99
N LYS A 73 0.12 11.64 16.17
CA LYS A 73 -0.73 11.40 17.33
C LYS A 73 -1.34 10.01 17.28
N LYS A 74 -0.98 9.16 18.24
CA LYS A 74 -1.38 7.74 18.23
C LYS A 74 -2.87 7.53 18.22
N ASP A 75 -3.61 8.32 18.99
CA ASP A 75 -5.08 8.21 19.05
C ASP A 75 -5.74 8.53 17.71
N VAL A 76 -5.22 9.54 17.01
CA VAL A 76 -5.71 9.90 15.66
C VAL A 76 -5.36 8.81 14.65
N VAL A 77 -4.12 8.31 14.70
CA VAL A 77 -3.68 7.22 13.82
C VAL A 77 -4.57 5.99 14.02
N ASN A 78 -4.76 5.58 15.26
CA ASN A 78 -5.58 4.41 15.58
C ASN A 78 -7.02 4.57 15.10
N ASP A 79 -7.59 5.76 15.25
CA ASP A 79 -8.93 6.06 14.79
C ASP A 79 -9.06 5.96 13.27
N ARG A 80 -8.08 6.50 12.55
CA ARG A 80 -8.05 6.43 11.09
C ARG A 80 -7.92 5.00 10.57
N VAL A 81 -7.05 4.21 11.19
CA VAL A 81 -6.88 2.80 10.83
C VAL A 81 -8.18 2.03 11.09
N ALA A 82 -8.79 2.24 12.25
CA ALA A 82 -10.05 1.56 12.60
C ALA A 82 -11.16 1.92 11.62
N THR A 83 -11.26 3.21 11.25
CA THR A 83 -12.25 3.67 10.28
C THR A 83 -12.03 3.04 8.90
N MET A 84 -10.78 3.00 8.45
CA MET A 84 -10.45 2.39 7.15
C MET A 84 -10.78 0.90 7.16
N ARG A 85 -10.44 0.18 8.23
CA ARG A 85 -10.76 -1.24 8.36
C ARG A 85 -12.26 -1.49 8.35
N TYR A 86 -13.02 -0.64 9.02
CA TYR A 86 -14.49 -0.75 9.05
C TYR A 86 -15.08 -0.55 7.66
N LEU A 87 -14.67 0.53 6.98
CA LEU A 87 -15.24 0.86 5.66
C LEU A 87 -14.86 -0.13 4.57
N THR A 88 -13.69 -0.76 4.68
CA THR A 88 -13.22 -1.75 3.70
C THR A 88 -13.61 -3.19 4.07
N ASN A 89 -14.21 -3.41 5.23
CA ASN A 89 -14.50 -4.74 5.79
C ASN A 89 -13.25 -5.60 5.98
N ALA A 90 -12.10 -4.97 6.28
CA ALA A 90 -10.83 -5.68 6.42
C ALA A 90 -10.85 -6.75 7.51
N ASP A 91 -11.63 -6.52 8.58
CA ASP A 91 -11.72 -7.48 9.69
C ASP A 91 -12.42 -8.79 9.31
N TYR A 92 -13.15 -8.79 8.20
CA TYR A 92 -13.90 -9.94 7.72
C TYR A 92 -13.36 -10.49 6.39
N ASP A 93 -12.18 -10.04 5.98
CA ASP A 93 -11.61 -10.44 4.70
C ASP A 93 -10.09 -10.66 4.85
N ASP A 94 -9.72 -11.94 4.99
CA ASP A 94 -8.31 -12.33 5.18
C ASP A 94 -7.42 -12.02 3.98
N SER A 95 -8.02 -11.71 2.83
CA SER A 95 -7.26 -11.36 1.63
C SER A 95 -6.85 -9.88 1.59
N MET A 96 -7.27 -9.08 2.59
CA MET A 96 -7.03 -7.65 2.61
C MET A 96 -6.40 -7.22 3.93
N GLU A 97 -5.49 -6.24 3.86
CA GLU A 97 -4.92 -5.61 5.04
C GLU A 97 -4.71 -4.12 4.81
N VAL A 98 -4.87 -3.36 5.88
CA VAL A 98 -4.71 -1.91 5.90
C VAL A 98 -3.36 -1.55 6.52
N PHE A 99 -2.61 -0.69 5.84
CA PHE A 99 -1.31 -0.23 6.31
C PHE A 99 -1.30 1.30 6.35
N CYS A 100 -0.89 1.86 7.48
CA CYS A 100 -0.85 3.30 7.67
C CYS A 100 0.58 3.76 7.85
N PHE A 101 1.05 4.64 6.97
CA PHE A 101 2.37 5.26 7.10
C PHE A 101 2.29 6.44 8.06
N VAL A 102 3.15 6.46 9.08
CA VAL A 102 3.13 7.49 10.13
C VAL A 102 4.43 8.26 10.12
N PRO A 103 4.40 9.58 9.93
CA PRO A 103 3.23 10.41 9.56
C PRO A 103 2.85 10.30 8.09
N ASN A 104 3.77 9.93 7.22
CA ASN A 104 3.56 9.76 5.79
C ASN A 104 4.55 8.73 5.23
N ILE A 105 4.39 8.36 3.96
CA ILE A 105 5.20 7.32 3.33
C ILE A 105 6.68 7.67 3.31
N GLU A 106 7.05 8.91 2.97
CA GLU A 106 8.44 9.32 2.87
C GLU A 106 9.14 9.23 4.23
N ALA A 107 8.52 9.80 5.26
CA ALA A 107 9.09 9.82 6.60
C ALA A 107 9.12 8.43 7.23
N SER A 108 8.13 7.58 6.94
CA SER A 108 8.12 6.20 7.43
C SER A 108 9.24 5.36 6.82
N LEU A 109 9.54 5.57 5.54
CA LEU A 109 10.53 4.78 4.82
C LEU A 109 11.95 5.25 5.05
N TYR A 110 12.17 6.57 5.06
CA TYR A 110 13.51 7.13 5.17
C TYR A 110 13.43 8.56 5.72
N PRO A 111 13.38 8.72 7.06
CA PRO A 111 13.05 10.01 7.69
C PRO A 111 13.90 11.20 7.29
N ASN A 112 15.16 10.98 6.94
CA ASN A 112 16.12 12.06 6.74
C ASN A 112 16.69 12.10 5.32
N GLY A 113 15.90 11.86 4.30
CA GLY A 113 16.46 11.97 2.97
C GLY A 113 15.70 11.34 1.83
N PHE A 114 14.47 10.95 2.04
CA PHE A 114 13.67 10.40 0.94
C PHE A 114 13.42 11.51 -0.09
N PRO A 115 13.65 11.25 -1.39
CA PRO A 115 13.43 12.25 -2.43
C PRO A 115 11.99 12.71 -2.50
N ASN A 116 11.77 13.92 -3.00
CA ASN A 116 10.42 14.41 -3.25
C ASN A 116 9.72 13.51 -4.27
N LYS A 117 8.69 12.79 -3.82
CA LYS A 117 7.96 11.85 -4.69
C LYS A 117 7.22 12.55 -5.85
N ASN A 118 7.01 13.85 -5.74
CA ASN A 118 6.38 14.64 -6.79
C ASN A 118 7.41 15.34 -7.71
N GLY A 119 8.69 15.01 -7.52
CA GLY A 119 9.77 15.55 -8.32
C GLY A 119 10.17 14.63 -9.47
N ASP A 120 11.47 14.44 -9.65
CA ASP A 120 12.01 13.61 -10.73
C ASP A 120 11.82 12.12 -10.46
N VAL A 121 11.06 11.44 -11.32
CA VAL A 121 10.78 10.00 -11.19
C VAL A 121 12.07 9.17 -11.30
N ALA A 122 13.00 9.58 -12.17
CA ALA A 122 14.27 8.88 -12.32
C ALA A 122 15.11 8.95 -11.04
N GLU A 123 15.16 10.12 -10.41
CA GLU A 123 15.85 10.31 -9.13
C GLU A 123 15.25 9.43 -8.03
N LEU A 124 13.92 9.38 -7.95
CA LEU A 124 13.22 8.55 -6.99
C LEU A 124 13.52 7.06 -7.21
N THR A 125 13.46 6.62 -8.46
CA THR A 125 13.72 5.23 -8.83
C THR A 125 15.15 4.83 -8.48
N ASP A 126 16.11 5.68 -8.80
CA ASP A 126 17.54 5.43 -8.50
C ASP A 126 17.78 5.38 -6.99
N PHE A 127 17.14 6.27 -6.24
CA PHE A 127 17.24 6.27 -4.78
C PHE A 127 16.73 4.95 -4.19
N MET A 128 15.56 4.49 -4.64
CA MET A 128 14.98 3.25 -4.15
C MET A 128 15.85 2.03 -4.49
N LYS A 129 16.39 1.97 -5.69
CA LYS A 129 17.30 0.88 -6.09
C LYS A 129 18.56 0.87 -5.24
N LYS A 130 19.13 2.04 -5.00
CA LYS A 130 20.36 2.19 -4.21
C LYS A 130 20.14 1.76 -2.75
N HIS A 131 18.98 2.06 -2.18
CA HIS A 131 18.68 1.82 -0.77
C HIS A 131 17.68 0.68 -0.55
N ILE A 132 17.48 -0.18 -1.54
CA ILE A 132 16.43 -1.20 -1.50
C ILE A 132 16.55 -2.14 -0.28
N LYS A 133 17.77 -2.51 0.10
CA LYS A 133 17.98 -3.41 1.23
C LYS A 133 17.57 -2.74 2.54
N GLU A 134 17.94 -1.47 2.72
CA GLU A 134 17.56 -0.70 3.91
C GLU A 134 16.06 -0.48 3.98
N LEU A 135 15.46 -0.12 2.85
CA LEU A 135 14.04 0.16 2.77
C LEU A 135 13.20 -1.09 3.06
N ARG A 136 13.65 -2.26 2.63
CA ARG A 136 12.97 -3.52 2.91
C ARG A 136 13.05 -3.95 4.36
N GLU A 137 13.98 -3.38 5.13
CA GLU A 137 14.09 -3.65 6.58
C GLU A 137 13.17 -2.75 7.42
N VAL A 138 12.55 -1.74 6.82
CA VAL A 138 11.58 -0.89 7.52
C VAL A 138 10.39 -1.76 7.94
N GLU A 139 9.95 -1.62 9.19
CA GLU A 139 8.95 -2.51 9.80
C GLU A 139 7.66 -2.63 8.97
N ILE A 140 7.11 -1.50 8.53
CA ILE A 140 5.87 -1.53 7.75
C ILE A 140 6.05 -2.27 6.41
N VAL A 141 7.23 -2.16 5.80
CA VAL A 141 7.54 -2.88 4.56
C VAL A 141 7.63 -4.37 4.83
N LYS A 142 8.26 -4.75 5.93
CA LYS A 142 8.34 -6.17 6.34
C LYS A 142 6.94 -6.73 6.63
N ASP A 143 6.10 -5.95 7.27
CA ASP A 143 4.72 -6.36 7.56
C ASP A 143 3.91 -6.55 6.28
N MET A 144 4.05 -5.63 5.31
CA MET A 144 3.39 -5.79 4.01
C MET A 144 3.90 -7.03 3.27
N GLN A 145 5.21 -7.26 3.29
CA GLN A 145 5.80 -8.43 2.64
C GLN A 145 5.29 -9.72 3.28
N SER A 146 5.25 -9.78 4.60
CA SER A 146 4.70 -10.95 5.31
C SER A 146 3.25 -11.22 4.92
N PHE A 147 2.47 -10.15 4.80
CA PHE A 147 1.05 -10.29 4.42
C PHE A 147 0.90 -10.88 3.02
N ILE A 148 1.63 -10.39 2.04
CA ILE A 148 1.50 -10.89 0.67
C ILE A 148 2.15 -12.26 0.49
N ASP A 149 3.03 -12.66 1.39
CA ASP A 149 3.65 -14.00 1.37
C ASP A 149 2.77 -15.06 2.04
N GLU A 150 1.74 -14.68 2.76
CA GLU A 150 0.79 -15.61 3.38
C GLU A 150 0.03 -16.39 2.31
N LYS A 151 -0.21 -17.64 2.61
CA LYS A 151 -0.96 -18.52 1.70
C LYS A 151 -2.46 -18.42 1.90
#